data_a6d19ee3201da19a6cbf8f82fec2bd9a
#
_entry.id   a6d19ee3201da19a6cbf8f82fec2bd9a
#
_cell.length_a   1.000
_cell.length_b   1.000
_cell.length_c   1.000
_cell.angle_alpha   90.00
_cell.angle_beta   90.00
_cell.angle_gamma   90.00
#
_symmetry.space_group_name_H-M   'P 1'
#
loop_
_entity.id
_entity.type
_entity.pdbx_description
1 polymer ?
#
loop_
_entity_poly.entity_id
_entity_poly.type
_entity_poly.pdbx_seq_one_letter_code
_entity_poly.pdbx_strand_id
1 'polypeptide(L)'
;MRSRKSSPEPLALQQSFAWSEAGLVAGVDEAGRGPLAGPVVAAAVILDEGQPIAGLADSKKLSAARRDRLYDEIRAKALCCSVAQASVDEIDQLNILHATMLAMRRAVEGLRLKPRLVLVDGNRLPVLDVRAEAIVQGDAKVQAISAASILAKVTRDRGLAELHTQYPAYGFDQHKGYGTAQHLEALDRWGPCPAHRRSFAPVAEAALTRSAASVL
;
A
#
# COMPACT_ATOMS: atom_id res chain seq x y z
N MET A 1 15.88 -28.21 33.22
CA MET A 1 15.87 -26.76 33.04
C MET A 1 15.30 -26.40 31.66
N ARG A 2 14.05 -25.94 31.59
CA ARG A 2 13.44 -25.54 30.32
C ARG A 2 13.64 -24.01 30.19
N SER A 3 14.44 -23.60 29.20
CA SER A 3 14.65 -22.20 28.83
C SER A 3 13.32 -21.57 28.39
N ARG A 4 12.83 -20.57 29.13
CA ARG A 4 11.73 -19.70 28.70
C ARG A 4 12.26 -18.83 27.55
N LYS A 5 11.76 -19.08 26.34
CA LYS A 5 11.90 -18.13 25.23
C LYS A 5 11.13 -16.86 25.61
N SER A 6 11.84 -15.77 25.80
CA SER A 6 11.28 -14.43 25.94
C SER A 6 10.52 -14.07 24.66
N SER A 7 9.24 -13.74 24.82
CA SER A 7 8.45 -13.12 23.76
C SER A 7 9.08 -11.78 23.37
N PRO A 8 9.08 -11.40 22.07
CA PRO A 8 9.58 -10.09 21.67
C PRO A 8 8.74 -8.98 22.31
N GLU A 9 9.40 -8.03 22.93
CA GLU A 9 8.74 -6.84 23.50
C GLU A 9 8.01 -6.04 22.41
N PRO A 10 6.82 -5.49 22.70
CA PRO A 10 6.07 -4.69 21.73
C PRO A 10 6.69 -3.32 21.55
N LEU A 11 7.03 -3.00 20.30
CA LEU A 11 7.14 -1.65 19.67
C LEU A 11 7.62 -0.50 20.57
N ALA A 12 8.87 -0.57 21.05
CA ALA A 12 9.47 0.41 21.93
C ALA A 12 9.70 1.82 21.31
N LEU A 13 9.65 1.95 19.99
CA LEU A 13 9.94 3.23 19.30
C LEU A 13 8.83 4.27 19.45
N GLN A 14 7.60 3.87 19.70
CA GLN A 14 6.51 4.81 19.90
C GLN A 14 6.49 5.44 21.30
N GLN A 15 7.12 4.80 22.30
CA GLN A 15 7.20 5.32 23.67
C GLN A 15 8.26 6.42 23.86
N SER A 16 9.18 6.62 22.91
CA SER A 16 10.23 7.63 23.01
C SER A 16 9.90 9.01 22.44
N PHE A 17 8.77 9.14 21.73
CA PHE A 17 8.28 10.44 21.30
C PHE A 17 7.34 10.98 22.37
N ALA A 18 7.82 11.94 23.15
CA ALA A 18 6.99 12.69 24.11
C ALA A 18 5.91 13.49 23.34
N TRP A 19 4.71 12.93 23.23
CA TRP A 19 3.60 13.44 22.42
C TRP A 19 3.04 14.78 22.89
N SER A 20 3.31 15.17 24.15
CA SER A 20 2.74 16.38 24.76
C SER A 20 3.22 17.71 24.13
N GLU A 21 4.36 17.73 23.44
CA GLU A 21 4.86 18.92 22.71
C GLU A 21 4.99 18.72 21.20
N ALA A 22 4.92 17.49 20.73
CA ALA A 22 5.27 17.13 19.34
C ALA A 22 4.16 17.39 18.32
N GLY A 23 2.90 17.50 18.74
CA GLY A 23 1.74 17.61 17.83
C GLY A 23 1.41 16.29 17.14
N LEU A 24 0.46 16.30 16.20
CA LEU A 24 -0.04 15.12 15.50
C LEU A 24 1.03 14.49 14.61
N VAL A 25 1.16 13.17 14.66
CA VAL A 25 2.06 12.38 13.81
C VAL A 25 1.25 11.47 12.92
N ALA A 26 1.54 11.50 11.60
CA ALA A 26 0.94 10.61 10.63
C ALA A 26 1.92 9.51 10.24
N GLY A 27 1.43 8.27 10.11
CA GLY A 27 2.14 7.17 9.46
C GLY A 27 1.65 7.01 8.02
N VAL A 28 2.56 6.70 7.10
CA VAL A 28 2.27 6.54 5.67
C VAL A 28 2.91 5.26 5.15
N ASP A 29 2.16 4.50 4.36
CA ASP A 29 2.64 3.32 3.65
C ASP A 29 1.89 3.13 2.31
N GLU A 30 2.40 2.27 1.43
CA GLU A 30 1.82 1.94 0.13
C GLU A 30 1.57 0.45 -0.06
N ALA A 31 0.72 0.14 -1.03
CA ALA A 31 0.51 -1.20 -1.55
C ALA A 31 0.45 -1.21 -3.08
N GLY A 32 1.04 -2.21 -3.72
CA GLY A 32 0.87 -2.43 -5.14
C GLY A 32 1.99 -1.90 -6.04
N ARG A 33 3.23 -1.81 -5.57
CA ARG A 33 4.36 -1.41 -6.43
C ARG A 33 4.76 -2.49 -7.43
N GLY A 34 4.86 -3.74 -7.00
CA GLY A 34 5.35 -4.86 -7.82
C GLY A 34 4.36 -5.46 -8.84
N PRO A 35 3.03 -5.39 -8.67
CA PRO A 35 2.07 -5.96 -9.62
C PRO A 35 2.13 -5.37 -11.01
N LEU A 36 1.75 -6.17 -12.01
CA LEU A 36 1.66 -5.81 -13.43
C LEU A 36 0.38 -5.04 -13.77
N ALA A 37 -0.61 -5.05 -12.87
CA ALA A 37 -1.92 -4.44 -13.09
C ALA A 37 -2.43 -3.69 -11.86
N GLY A 38 -3.31 -2.72 -12.12
CA GLY A 38 -3.98 -1.89 -11.12
C GLY A 38 -3.12 -0.73 -10.59
N PRO A 39 -3.72 0.19 -9.83
CA PRO A 39 -3.06 1.35 -9.28
C PRO A 39 -2.04 0.98 -8.19
N VAL A 40 -1.15 1.91 -7.86
CA VAL A 40 -0.47 1.94 -6.56
C VAL A 40 -1.33 2.74 -5.60
N VAL A 41 -1.57 2.18 -4.41
CA VAL A 41 -2.43 2.78 -3.38
C VAL A 41 -1.57 3.13 -2.16
N ALA A 42 -1.73 4.32 -1.62
CA ALA A 42 -1.09 4.74 -0.38
C ALA A 42 -2.15 5.18 0.64
N ALA A 43 -1.81 5.06 1.91
CA ALA A 43 -2.64 5.56 3.00
C ALA A 43 -1.82 6.38 3.98
N ALA A 44 -2.48 7.34 4.63
CA ALA A 44 -1.95 8.12 5.74
C ALA A 44 -2.90 8.00 6.93
N VAL A 45 -2.36 7.78 8.12
CA VAL A 45 -3.15 7.58 9.35
C VAL A 45 -2.56 8.38 10.49
N ILE A 46 -3.41 9.11 11.21
CA ILE A 46 -3.12 9.69 12.52
C ILE A 46 -3.93 8.91 13.55
N LEU A 47 -3.26 8.15 14.41
CA LEU A 47 -3.92 7.37 15.45
C LEU A 47 -4.38 8.25 16.62
N ASP A 48 -5.43 7.80 17.30
CA ASP A 48 -5.90 8.36 18.55
C ASP A 48 -5.28 7.56 19.72
N GLU A 49 -4.46 8.22 20.54
CA GLU A 49 -3.84 7.60 21.72
C GLU A 49 -4.89 7.17 22.77
N GLY A 50 -6.02 7.85 22.80
CA GLY A 50 -7.14 7.51 23.68
C GLY A 50 -7.92 6.26 23.22
N GLN A 51 -7.71 5.81 21.97
CA GLN A 51 -8.38 4.65 21.37
C GLN A 51 -7.39 3.65 20.77
N PRO A 52 -6.60 2.94 21.58
CA PRO A 52 -5.58 2.03 21.08
C PRO A 52 -6.19 0.89 20.26
N ILE A 53 -5.49 0.52 19.17
CA ILE A 53 -5.87 -0.56 18.27
C ILE A 53 -4.91 -1.74 18.46
N ALA A 54 -5.43 -2.84 19.01
CA ALA A 54 -4.62 -4.01 19.32
C ALA A 54 -4.31 -4.86 18.07
N GLY A 55 -3.05 -5.30 17.97
CA GLY A 55 -2.62 -6.25 16.94
C GLY A 55 -2.32 -5.61 15.58
N LEU A 56 -2.05 -4.31 15.57
CA LEU A 56 -1.40 -3.67 14.43
C LEU A 56 -0.02 -4.33 14.23
N ALA A 57 0.27 -4.76 13.02
CA ALA A 57 1.51 -5.42 12.62
C ALA A 57 1.70 -5.28 11.10
N ASP A 58 2.86 -5.68 10.60
CA ASP A 58 3.12 -5.81 9.16
C ASP A 58 1.94 -6.52 8.46
N SER A 59 1.28 -5.80 7.55
CA SER A 59 0.07 -6.25 6.87
C SER A 59 0.25 -7.58 6.12
N LYS A 60 1.49 -7.90 5.71
CA LYS A 60 1.83 -9.14 5.00
C LYS A 60 1.83 -10.37 5.91
N LYS A 61 2.02 -10.17 7.22
CA LYS A 61 2.01 -11.23 8.24
C LYS A 61 0.60 -11.53 8.78
N LEU A 62 -0.37 -10.67 8.48
CA LEU A 62 -1.75 -10.84 8.89
C LEU A 62 -2.55 -11.68 7.89
N SER A 63 -3.51 -12.48 8.37
CA SER A 63 -4.50 -13.11 7.48
C SER A 63 -5.44 -12.06 6.85
N ALA A 64 -6.06 -12.37 5.71
CA ALA A 64 -7.00 -11.47 5.05
C ALA A 64 -8.14 -11.06 6.00
N ALA A 65 -8.76 -12.02 6.69
CA ALA A 65 -9.85 -11.75 7.65
C ALA A 65 -9.38 -10.87 8.83
N ARG A 66 -8.11 -10.96 9.26
CA ARG A 66 -7.59 -10.10 10.31
C ARG A 66 -7.34 -8.69 9.79
N ARG A 67 -6.82 -8.54 8.55
CA ARG A 67 -6.65 -7.23 7.90
C ARG A 67 -7.99 -6.53 7.70
N ASP A 68 -9.03 -7.23 7.24
CA ASP A 68 -10.36 -6.64 7.04
C ASP A 68 -10.93 -6.11 8.36
N ARG A 69 -10.84 -6.86 9.46
CA ARG A 69 -11.29 -6.38 10.77
C ARG A 69 -10.50 -5.17 11.25
N LEU A 70 -9.18 -5.18 11.11
CA LEU A 70 -8.34 -4.04 11.48
C LEU A 70 -8.60 -2.83 10.57
N TYR A 71 -8.89 -3.02 9.30
CA TYR A 71 -9.29 -1.94 8.39
C TYR A 71 -10.49 -1.15 8.94
N ASP A 72 -11.55 -1.86 9.34
CA ASP A 72 -12.74 -1.22 9.89
C ASP A 72 -12.45 -0.57 11.25
N GLU A 73 -11.66 -1.23 12.11
CA GLU A 73 -11.26 -0.70 13.41
C GLU A 73 -10.40 0.58 13.29
N ILE A 74 -9.44 0.61 12.35
CA ILE A 74 -8.61 1.79 12.08
C ILE A 74 -9.49 2.95 11.63
N ARG A 75 -10.42 2.72 10.71
CA ARG A 75 -11.33 3.75 10.21
C ARG A 75 -12.26 4.31 11.28
N ALA A 76 -12.65 3.49 12.24
CA ALA A 76 -13.54 3.87 13.34
C ALA A 76 -12.79 4.63 14.45
N LYS A 77 -11.54 4.25 14.77
CA LYS A 77 -10.82 4.72 15.95
C LYS A 77 -9.72 5.76 15.67
N ALA A 78 -9.17 5.81 14.46
CA ALA A 78 -8.15 6.80 14.15
C ALA A 78 -8.71 8.23 14.22
N LEU A 79 -7.89 9.19 14.66
CA LEU A 79 -8.26 10.62 14.62
C LEU A 79 -8.62 11.05 13.21
N CYS A 80 -7.82 10.64 12.22
CA CYS A 80 -8.18 10.70 10.81
C CYS A 80 -7.30 9.74 9.99
N CYS A 81 -7.81 9.37 8.84
CA CYS A 81 -7.08 8.63 7.84
C CYS A 81 -7.48 9.09 6.43
N SER A 82 -6.60 8.91 5.48
CA SER A 82 -6.83 9.17 4.07
C SER A 82 -6.20 8.06 3.24
N VAL A 83 -6.86 7.70 2.14
CA VAL A 83 -6.35 6.75 1.16
C VAL A 83 -6.37 7.42 -0.21
N ALA A 84 -5.27 7.31 -0.92
CA ALA A 84 -5.13 7.86 -2.25
C ALA A 84 -4.41 6.86 -3.16
N GLN A 85 -4.45 7.11 -4.46
CA GLN A 85 -3.80 6.25 -5.44
C GLN A 85 -3.15 7.07 -6.55
N ALA A 86 -2.21 6.42 -7.25
CA ALA A 86 -1.81 6.81 -8.58
C ALA A 86 -2.27 5.75 -9.58
N SER A 87 -2.87 6.19 -10.68
CA SER A 87 -3.49 5.33 -11.70
C SER A 87 -2.42 4.56 -12.50
N VAL A 88 -2.89 3.63 -13.32
CA VAL A 88 -2.03 2.91 -14.27
C VAL A 88 -1.36 3.88 -15.24
N ASP A 89 -2.10 4.86 -15.78
CA ASP A 89 -1.55 5.86 -16.70
C ASP A 89 -0.49 6.74 -16.02
N GLU A 90 -0.71 7.13 -14.75
CA GLU A 90 0.29 7.87 -13.98
C GLU A 90 1.54 7.03 -13.69
N ILE A 91 1.39 5.72 -13.46
CA ILE A 91 2.52 4.81 -13.30
C ILE A 91 3.33 4.71 -14.60
N ASP A 92 2.65 4.59 -15.74
CA ASP A 92 3.29 4.49 -17.04
C ASP A 92 4.01 5.80 -17.45
N GLN A 93 3.48 6.95 -17.07
CA GLN A 93 4.08 8.27 -17.33
C GLN A 93 5.24 8.60 -16.39
N LEU A 94 5.08 8.33 -15.09
CA LEU A 94 6.00 8.81 -14.05
C LEU A 94 7.03 7.75 -13.62
N ASN A 95 6.87 6.50 -13.99
CA ASN A 95 7.37 5.26 -13.41
C ASN A 95 6.81 4.97 -12.00
N ILE A 96 6.99 3.73 -11.54
CA ILE A 96 6.40 3.25 -10.28
C ILE A 96 6.93 3.99 -9.04
N LEU A 97 8.19 4.43 -9.03
CA LEU A 97 8.75 5.15 -7.89
C LEU A 97 8.04 6.50 -7.70
N HIS A 98 7.99 7.31 -8.76
CA HIS A 98 7.37 8.64 -8.69
C HIS A 98 5.85 8.58 -8.53
N ALA A 99 5.19 7.60 -9.14
CA ALA A 99 3.77 7.34 -8.92
C ALA A 99 3.47 6.95 -7.46
N THR A 100 4.36 6.15 -6.82
CA THR A 100 4.25 5.85 -5.38
C THR A 100 4.37 7.12 -4.53
N MET A 101 5.37 7.96 -4.80
CA MET A 101 5.53 9.25 -4.10
C MET A 101 4.32 10.17 -4.30
N LEU A 102 3.74 10.18 -5.48
CA LEU A 102 2.51 10.92 -5.78
C LEU A 102 1.32 10.41 -4.94
N ALA A 103 1.12 9.10 -4.88
CA ALA A 103 0.06 8.50 -4.09
C ALA A 103 0.23 8.80 -2.59
N MET A 104 1.45 8.69 -2.06
CA MET A 104 1.77 9.04 -0.66
C MET A 104 1.50 10.52 -0.36
N ARG A 105 1.94 11.42 -1.25
CA ARG A 105 1.66 12.86 -1.12
C ARG A 105 0.15 13.11 -1.05
N ARG A 106 -0.62 12.59 -1.99
CA ARG A 106 -2.08 12.70 -2.03
C ARG A 106 -2.74 12.17 -0.75
N ALA A 107 -2.24 11.06 -0.21
CA ALA A 107 -2.75 10.49 1.04
C ALA A 107 -2.52 11.45 2.22
N VAL A 108 -1.34 12.07 2.33
CA VAL A 108 -1.06 13.06 3.37
C VAL A 108 -1.88 14.33 3.20
N GLU A 109 -1.96 14.87 1.97
CA GLU A 109 -2.75 16.05 1.63
C GLU A 109 -4.25 15.85 1.89
N GLY A 110 -4.75 14.61 1.74
CA GLY A 110 -6.13 14.23 2.02
C GLY A 110 -6.50 14.09 3.50
N LEU A 111 -5.55 14.20 4.42
CA LEU A 111 -5.83 14.19 5.85
C LEU A 111 -6.57 15.47 6.26
N ARG A 112 -7.71 15.34 6.95
CA ARG A 112 -8.48 16.49 7.48
C ARG A 112 -7.77 17.22 8.63
N LEU A 113 -6.83 16.56 9.32
CA LEU A 113 -5.98 17.13 10.36
C LEU A 113 -4.55 17.23 9.82
N LYS A 114 -3.92 18.38 10.01
CA LYS A 114 -2.53 18.58 9.57
C LYS A 114 -1.55 17.99 10.58
N PRO A 115 -0.73 16.98 10.20
CA PRO A 115 0.32 16.46 11.07
C PRO A 115 1.48 17.47 11.16
N ARG A 116 2.23 17.45 12.27
CA ARG A 116 3.52 18.15 12.39
C ARG A 116 4.68 17.30 11.89
N LEU A 117 4.51 15.98 11.89
CA LEU A 117 5.50 15.03 11.44
C LEU A 117 4.80 13.91 10.67
N VAL A 118 5.40 13.50 9.56
CA VAL A 118 4.97 12.34 8.76
C VAL A 118 6.07 11.28 8.79
N LEU A 119 5.75 10.08 9.24
CA LEU A 119 6.63 8.92 9.23
C LEU A 119 6.24 8.04 8.04
N VAL A 120 7.17 7.84 7.11
CA VAL A 120 6.93 7.13 5.85
C VAL A 120 7.67 5.79 5.87
N ASP A 121 6.99 4.69 5.50
CA ASP A 121 7.67 3.41 5.32
C ASP A 121 8.71 3.47 4.19
N GLY A 122 9.85 2.81 4.40
CA GLY A 122 10.92 2.71 3.41
C GLY A 122 12.06 3.72 3.61
N ASN A 123 12.75 4.05 2.49
CA ASN A 123 13.95 4.88 2.48
C ASN A 123 13.83 6.12 1.57
N ARG A 124 12.64 6.44 1.09
CA ARG A 124 12.35 7.58 0.21
C ARG A 124 11.20 8.38 0.79
N LEU A 125 11.21 9.69 0.53
CA LEU A 125 10.18 10.60 0.99
C LEU A 125 9.46 11.25 -0.20
N PRO A 126 8.12 11.35 -0.17
CA PRO A 126 7.39 12.25 -1.07
C PRO A 126 7.74 13.71 -0.75
N VAL A 127 7.56 14.58 -1.74
CA VAL A 127 7.67 16.04 -1.52
C VAL A 127 6.42 16.48 -0.75
N LEU A 128 6.61 16.98 0.47
CA LEU A 128 5.55 17.42 1.40
C LEU A 128 5.88 18.80 1.98
N ASP A 129 4.84 19.57 2.30
CA ASP A 129 4.96 20.86 2.99
C ASP A 129 5.03 20.70 4.54
N VAL A 130 5.36 19.50 5.00
CA VAL A 130 5.47 19.13 6.41
C VAL A 130 6.73 18.30 6.61
N ARG A 131 7.32 18.39 7.81
CA ARG A 131 8.46 17.55 8.18
C ARG A 131 8.12 16.07 8.00
N ALA A 132 9.00 15.33 7.31
CA ALA A 132 8.84 13.90 7.08
C ALA A 132 10.14 13.14 7.37
N GLU A 133 10.00 11.90 7.83
CA GLU A 133 11.10 10.98 8.12
C GLU A 133 10.82 9.61 7.51
N ALA A 134 11.82 9.05 6.82
CA ALA A 134 11.73 7.70 6.24
C ALA A 134 12.15 6.66 7.30
N ILE A 135 11.33 5.65 7.49
CA ILE A 135 11.55 4.59 8.48
C ILE A 135 11.61 3.24 7.75
N VAL A 136 12.79 2.68 7.63
CA VAL A 136 12.98 1.35 7.02
C VAL A 136 12.28 0.29 7.86
N GLN A 137 11.38 -0.49 7.24
CA GLN A 137 10.50 -1.46 7.90
C GLN A 137 9.60 -0.77 8.95
N GLY A 138 9.10 0.39 8.63
CA GLY A 138 8.27 1.20 9.52
C GLY A 138 6.95 0.52 9.87
N ASP A 139 6.39 -0.26 8.95
CA ASP A 139 5.18 -1.08 9.13
C ASP A 139 5.31 -2.10 10.28
N ALA A 140 6.53 -2.54 10.60
CA ALA A 140 6.82 -3.41 11.74
C ALA A 140 7.21 -2.66 13.02
N LYS A 141 7.51 -1.35 12.96
CA LYS A 141 8.10 -0.58 14.05
C LYS A 141 7.19 0.54 14.59
N VAL A 142 6.33 1.09 13.73
CA VAL A 142 5.49 2.26 14.01
C VAL A 142 4.03 1.94 13.77
N GLN A 143 3.20 2.02 14.81
CA GLN A 143 1.79 1.64 14.73
C GLN A 143 1.00 2.45 13.68
N ALA A 144 1.27 3.74 13.52
CA ALA A 144 0.62 4.56 12.52
C ALA A 144 0.98 4.14 11.09
N ILE A 145 2.24 3.72 10.84
CA ILE A 145 2.65 3.15 9.54
C ILE A 145 2.00 1.78 9.34
N SER A 146 1.98 0.92 10.36
CA SER A 146 1.28 -0.36 10.33
C SER A 146 -0.20 -0.22 9.97
N ALA A 147 -0.89 0.77 10.56
CA ALA A 147 -2.27 1.09 10.24
C ALA A 147 -2.43 1.54 8.78
N ALA A 148 -1.54 2.40 8.30
CA ALA A 148 -1.50 2.85 6.90
C ALA A 148 -1.28 1.66 5.93
N SER A 149 -0.35 0.76 6.24
CA SER A 149 -0.09 -0.48 5.49
C SER A 149 -1.35 -1.32 5.32
N ILE A 150 -2.10 -1.52 6.40
CA ILE A 150 -3.36 -2.27 6.38
C ILE A 150 -4.40 -1.57 5.51
N LEU A 151 -4.59 -0.25 5.66
CA LEU A 151 -5.55 0.51 4.85
C LEU A 151 -5.19 0.46 3.36
N ALA A 152 -3.94 0.71 3.01
CA ALA A 152 -3.49 0.65 1.62
C ALA A 152 -3.68 -0.75 1.02
N LYS A 153 -3.29 -1.80 1.75
CA LYS A 153 -3.38 -3.19 1.29
C LYS A 153 -4.82 -3.64 1.08
N VAL A 154 -5.71 -3.41 2.06
CA VAL A 154 -7.12 -3.83 1.95
C VAL A 154 -7.83 -3.07 0.84
N THR A 155 -7.64 -1.74 0.77
CA THR A 155 -8.25 -0.92 -0.29
C THR A 155 -7.81 -1.41 -1.67
N ARG A 156 -6.52 -1.67 -1.86
CA ARG A 156 -6.01 -2.17 -3.12
C ARG A 156 -6.55 -3.55 -3.46
N ASP A 157 -6.58 -4.48 -2.52
CA ASP A 157 -7.07 -5.85 -2.76
C ASP A 157 -8.56 -5.87 -3.13
N ARG A 158 -9.38 -4.99 -2.54
CA ARG A 158 -10.79 -4.78 -2.92
C ARG A 158 -10.92 -4.22 -4.34
N GLY A 159 -10.11 -3.20 -4.69
CA GLY A 159 -10.07 -2.67 -6.06
C GLY A 159 -9.66 -3.70 -7.12
N LEU A 160 -8.77 -4.64 -6.79
CA LEU A 160 -8.41 -5.75 -7.69
C LEU A 160 -9.53 -6.79 -7.83
N ALA A 161 -10.36 -6.99 -6.81
CA ALA A 161 -11.56 -7.82 -6.91
C ALA A 161 -12.61 -7.15 -7.85
N GLU A 162 -12.77 -5.83 -7.78
CA GLU A 162 -13.62 -5.08 -8.71
C GLU A 162 -13.09 -5.15 -10.15
N LEU A 163 -11.77 -5.01 -10.35
CA LEU A 163 -11.15 -5.20 -11.65
C LEU A 163 -11.35 -6.64 -12.21
N HIS A 164 -11.38 -7.65 -11.33
CA HIS A 164 -11.68 -9.02 -11.75
C HIS A 164 -13.09 -9.14 -12.32
N THR A 165 -14.07 -8.43 -11.79
CA THR A 165 -15.45 -8.45 -12.35
C THR A 165 -15.50 -7.85 -13.77
N GLN A 166 -14.64 -6.87 -14.06
CA GLN A 166 -14.54 -6.24 -15.37
C GLN A 166 -13.71 -7.06 -16.38
N TYR A 167 -12.66 -7.73 -15.87
CA TYR A 167 -11.69 -8.48 -16.66
C TYR A 167 -11.47 -9.90 -16.09
N PRO A 168 -12.49 -10.76 -16.06
CA PRO A 168 -12.44 -12.06 -15.36
C PRO A 168 -11.39 -13.02 -15.93
N ALA A 169 -11.02 -12.86 -17.20
CA ALA A 169 -10.05 -13.72 -17.88
C ALA A 169 -8.64 -13.66 -17.29
N TYR A 170 -8.30 -12.60 -16.52
CA TYR A 170 -6.95 -12.43 -15.97
C TYR A 170 -6.77 -12.97 -14.55
N GLY A 171 -7.84 -13.23 -13.77
CA GLY A 171 -7.73 -13.78 -12.43
C GLY A 171 -7.21 -12.79 -11.36
N PHE A 172 -7.51 -11.50 -11.49
CA PHE A 172 -7.04 -10.45 -10.56
C PHE A 172 -7.47 -10.64 -9.11
N ASP A 173 -8.58 -11.33 -8.87
CA ASP A 173 -9.08 -11.70 -7.54
C ASP A 173 -8.18 -12.71 -6.82
N GLN A 174 -7.39 -13.50 -7.54
CA GLN A 174 -6.50 -14.51 -6.97
C GLN A 174 -5.11 -13.93 -6.70
N HIS A 175 -4.41 -13.52 -7.74
CA HIS A 175 -3.02 -13.08 -7.65
C HIS A 175 -2.83 -11.57 -7.43
N LYS A 176 -3.92 -10.80 -7.31
CA LYS A 176 -3.89 -9.34 -7.04
C LYS A 176 -3.02 -8.53 -8.00
N GLY A 177 -2.95 -8.97 -9.27
CA GLY A 177 -2.18 -8.35 -10.34
C GLY A 177 -0.69 -8.68 -10.35
N TYR A 178 -0.18 -9.52 -9.44
CA TYR A 178 1.22 -9.96 -9.48
C TYR A 178 1.48 -10.89 -10.69
N GLY A 179 2.71 -10.84 -11.22
CA GLY A 179 3.15 -11.63 -12.37
C GLY A 179 3.35 -13.11 -12.05
N THR A 180 2.30 -13.79 -11.62
CA THR A 180 2.27 -15.25 -11.46
C THR A 180 2.21 -15.95 -12.82
N ALA A 181 2.54 -17.24 -12.87
CA ALA A 181 2.41 -18.02 -14.11
C ALA A 181 1.01 -17.86 -14.74
N GLN A 182 -0.05 -17.96 -13.94
CA GLN A 182 -1.44 -17.77 -14.37
C GLN A 182 -1.67 -16.39 -15.01
N HIS A 183 -1.11 -15.33 -14.42
CA HIS A 183 -1.27 -13.97 -14.94
C HIS A 183 -0.52 -13.78 -16.27
N LEU A 184 0.71 -14.34 -16.36
CA LEU A 184 1.52 -14.29 -17.58
C LEU A 184 0.87 -15.08 -18.71
N GLU A 185 0.34 -16.27 -18.44
CA GLU A 185 -0.44 -17.06 -19.42
C GLU A 185 -1.69 -16.28 -19.91
N ALA A 186 -2.38 -15.58 -19.02
CA ALA A 186 -3.52 -14.76 -19.40
C ALA A 186 -3.09 -13.56 -20.28
N LEU A 187 -1.95 -12.94 -19.99
CA LEU A 187 -1.36 -11.87 -20.80
C LEU A 187 -0.99 -12.37 -22.20
N ASP A 188 -0.35 -13.53 -22.32
CA ASP A 188 -0.01 -14.14 -23.61
C ASP A 188 -1.27 -14.47 -24.42
N ARG A 189 -2.28 -15.03 -23.75
CA ARG A 189 -3.53 -15.44 -24.41
C ARG A 189 -4.41 -14.27 -24.83
N TRP A 190 -4.57 -13.25 -23.98
CA TRP A 190 -5.55 -12.19 -24.17
C TRP A 190 -4.93 -10.82 -24.48
N GLY A 191 -3.61 -10.66 -24.30
CA GLY A 191 -2.91 -9.39 -24.37
C GLY A 191 -3.19 -8.50 -23.15
N PRO A 192 -2.62 -7.31 -23.06
CA PRO A 192 -2.86 -6.41 -21.94
C PRO A 192 -4.20 -5.68 -22.07
N CYS A 193 -5.03 -5.72 -21.00
CA CYS A 193 -6.21 -4.87 -20.88
C CYS A 193 -5.84 -3.48 -20.32
N PRO A 194 -6.78 -2.50 -20.27
CA PRO A 194 -6.52 -1.15 -19.74
C PRO A 194 -6.04 -1.09 -18.28
N ALA A 195 -6.26 -2.16 -17.51
CA ALA A 195 -5.76 -2.23 -16.13
C ALA A 195 -4.27 -2.58 -16.03
N HIS A 196 -3.59 -2.95 -17.12
CA HIS A 196 -2.18 -3.33 -17.12
C HIS A 196 -1.24 -2.15 -17.31
N ARG A 197 -0.12 -2.18 -16.59
CA ARG A 197 0.95 -1.18 -16.62
C ARG A 197 1.86 -1.44 -17.81
N ARG A 198 1.67 -0.68 -18.88
CA ARG A 198 2.36 -0.89 -20.17
C ARG A 198 3.88 -0.63 -20.10
N SER A 199 4.34 0.14 -19.14
CA SER A 199 5.76 0.38 -18.88
C SER A 199 6.48 -0.79 -18.19
N PHE A 200 5.76 -1.80 -17.70
CA PHE A 200 6.35 -2.99 -17.08
C PHE A 200 6.72 -4.02 -18.14
N ALA A 201 7.96 -4.54 -18.10
CA ALA A 201 8.52 -5.39 -19.14
C ALA A 201 7.59 -6.56 -19.58
N PRO A 202 7.02 -7.39 -18.68
CA PRO A 202 6.16 -8.50 -19.14
C PRO A 202 4.91 -8.03 -19.88
N VAL A 203 4.37 -6.85 -19.55
CA VAL A 203 3.20 -6.27 -20.21
C VAL A 203 3.57 -5.69 -21.57
N ALA A 204 4.71 -5.00 -21.65
CA ALA A 204 5.24 -4.45 -22.90
C ALA A 204 5.54 -5.58 -23.91
N GLU A 205 6.17 -6.66 -23.47
CA GLU A 205 6.48 -7.82 -24.29
C GLU A 205 5.21 -8.49 -24.83
N ALA A 206 4.21 -8.74 -24.00
CA ALA A 206 2.93 -9.31 -24.42
C ALA A 206 2.20 -8.41 -25.45
N ALA A 207 2.29 -7.09 -25.32
CA ALA A 207 1.71 -6.14 -26.28
C ALA A 207 2.38 -6.22 -27.65
N LEU A 208 3.73 -6.32 -27.69
CA LEU A 208 4.52 -6.41 -28.93
C LEU A 208 4.25 -7.71 -29.68
N THR A 209 4.23 -8.84 -28.98
CA THR A 209 3.97 -10.17 -29.57
C THR A 209 2.62 -10.21 -30.30
N ARG A 210 1.58 -9.61 -29.72
CA ARG A 210 0.26 -9.56 -30.37
C ARG A 210 0.18 -8.61 -31.56
N SER A 211 0.88 -7.48 -31.52
CA SER A 211 0.94 -6.57 -32.65
C SER A 211 1.58 -7.26 -33.87
N ALA A 212 2.61 -8.07 -33.64
CA ALA A 212 3.26 -8.85 -34.70
C ALA A 212 2.34 -9.95 -35.29
N ALA A 213 1.56 -10.63 -34.43
CA ALA A 213 0.65 -11.68 -34.84
C ALA A 213 -0.61 -11.17 -35.57
N SER A 214 -0.95 -9.88 -35.46
CA SER A 214 -2.11 -9.27 -36.14
C SER A 214 -1.78 -8.73 -37.54
N VAL A 215 -0.51 -8.77 -37.94
CA VAL A 215 -0.02 -8.28 -39.27
C VAL A 215 0.21 -9.41 -40.24
N LEU A 216 0.09 -10.66 -39.83
CA LEU A 216 0.16 -11.87 -40.65
C LEU A 216 -1.25 -12.44 -40.93
#